data_150c0c806c8abc7f2fdff865314d4de3
#
_entry.id   150c0c806c8abc7f2fdff865314d4de3
#
_cell.length_a   1.000
_cell.length_b   1.000
_cell.length_c   1.000
_cell.angle_alpha   90.00
_cell.angle_beta   90.00
_cell.angle_gamma   90.00
#
_symmetry.space_group_name_H-M   'P 1'
#
loop_
_entity.id
_entity.type
_entity.pdbx_description
1 polymer ?
#
loop_
_entity_poly.entity_id
_entity_poly.type
_entity_poly.pdbx_seq_one_letter_code
_entity_poly.pdbx_strand_id
1 'polypeptide(L)'
;MKTELALPTLAEWQQSLAAACEGSEAGVDSLREHIIKAPNSSEGLGVYRNNFLGARLGVLLQTFPRLLSLLGEDYLLQCSRRFLSDYPLDATSDNMNHLGRRFPEFLRKLAVEKTELSSYPWLADLAKLEYARHAAYYAPDDSSFDFKEFQELGNLGEDVYLQTSNSLALIKCEWPLYQLDCDIASGKIHADYSKEWQVICIFREKFSVHTSTISEEEFELLEGILKGLGMMALLEQAGESAKQLPIFIQKGWVCGFRQGPHANDI
;
A
#
# COMPACT_ATOMS: atom_id res chain seq x y z
N MET A 1 15.53 21.00 -47.57
CA MET A 1 15.66 21.35 -46.16
C MET A 1 15.27 20.09 -45.36
N LYS A 2 16.25 19.40 -44.77
CA LYS A 2 15.95 18.31 -43.79
C LYS A 2 15.65 19.00 -42.48
N THR A 3 14.41 18.92 -42.04
CA THR A 3 14.02 19.33 -40.69
C THR A 3 14.75 18.37 -39.74
N GLU A 4 15.75 18.84 -39.01
CA GLU A 4 16.34 18.11 -37.90
C GLU A 4 15.25 17.97 -36.85
N LEU A 5 14.69 16.76 -36.71
CA LEU A 5 13.85 16.42 -35.60
C LEU A 5 14.70 16.54 -34.33
N ALA A 6 14.33 17.46 -33.45
CA ALA A 6 14.97 17.57 -32.14
C ALA A 6 14.83 16.22 -31.43
N LEU A 7 15.92 15.69 -30.89
CA LEU A 7 15.89 14.47 -30.11
C LEU A 7 15.04 14.74 -28.82
N PRO A 8 14.18 13.81 -28.44
CA PRO A 8 13.39 13.95 -27.22
C PRO A 8 14.31 14.01 -25.99
N THR A 9 13.89 14.70 -24.97
CA THR A 9 14.54 14.67 -23.65
C THR A 9 14.49 13.26 -23.08
N LEU A 10 15.37 12.93 -22.14
CA LEU A 10 15.36 11.64 -21.45
C LEU A 10 14.01 11.36 -20.80
N ALA A 11 13.37 12.38 -20.21
CA ALA A 11 12.06 12.27 -19.58
C ALA A 11 10.94 11.92 -20.59
N GLU A 12 10.92 12.59 -21.74
CA GLU A 12 9.96 12.31 -22.82
C GLU A 12 10.16 10.88 -23.37
N TRP A 13 11.43 10.47 -23.50
CA TRP A 13 11.77 9.13 -23.96
C TRP A 13 11.31 8.05 -22.97
N GLN A 14 11.55 8.24 -21.67
CA GLN A 14 11.11 7.35 -20.61
C GLN A 14 9.58 7.26 -20.56
N GLN A 15 8.89 8.39 -20.70
CA GLN A 15 7.43 8.45 -20.71
C GLN A 15 6.84 7.70 -21.92
N SER A 16 7.42 7.89 -23.11
CA SER A 16 7.00 7.15 -24.32
C SER A 16 7.25 5.66 -24.20
N LEU A 17 8.37 5.25 -23.58
CA LEU A 17 8.69 3.85 -23.33
C LEU A 17 7.72 3.22 -22.33
N ALA A 18 7.40 3.91 -21.24
CA ALA A 18 6.43 3.46 -20.25
C ALA A 18 5.05 3.27 -20.90
N ALA A 19 4.57 4.28 -21.64
CA ALA A 19 3.29 4.20 -22.36
C ALA A 19 3.25 3.05 -23.39
N ALA A 20 4.33 2.82 -24.12
CA ALA A 20 4.44 1.72 -25.07
C ALA A 20 4.43 0.35 -24.38
N CYS A 21 5.08 0.23 -23.20
CA CYS A 21 5.06 -0.98 -22.38
C CYS A 21 3.66 -1.28 -21.84
N GLU A 22 2.86 -0.25 -21.58
CA GLU A 22 1.46 -0.37 -21.14
C GLU A 22 0.48 -0.62 -22.31
N GLY A 23 0.96 -0.64 -23.55
CA GLY A 23 0.15 -0.97 -24.73
C GLY A 23 -0.43 0.24 -25.44
N SER A 24 0.00 1.46 -25.11
CA SER A 24 -0.41 2.67 -25.83
C SER A 24 0.17 2.69 -27.27
N GLU A 25 -0.70 2.76 -28.27
CA GLU A 25 -0.30 2.90 -29.67
C GLU A 25 0.49 4.19 -29.87
N ALA A 26 0.06 5.30 -29.27
CA ALA A 26 0.77 6.58 -29.33
C ALA A 26 2.18 6.50 -28.74
N GLY A 27 2.37 5.77 -27.64
CA GLY A 27 3.70 5.51 -27.05
C GLY A 27 4.57 4.69 -28.00
N VAL A 28 4.00 3.67 -28.64
CA VAL A 28 4.71 2.85 -29.64
C VAL A 28 5.13 3.68 -30.85
N ASP A 29 4.25 4.53 -31.36
CA ASP A 29 4.53 5.37 -32.52
C ASP A 29 5.59 6.43 -32.20
N SER A 30 5.52 7.06 -31.03
CA SER A 30 6.54 7.99 -30.54
C SER A 30 7.92 7.33 -30.45
N LEU A 31 7.99 6.09 -29.97
CA LEU A 31 9.25 5.34 -29.91
C LEU A 31 9.75 4.94 -31.29
N ARG A 32 8.88 4.57 -32.24
CA ARG A 32 9.26 4.19 -33.60
C ARG A 32 9.99 5.29 -34.34
N GLU A 33 9.63 6.54 -34.10
CA GLU A 33 10.30 7.68 -34.71
C GLU A 33 11.76 7.85 -34.27
N HIS A 34 12.07 7.39 -33.06
CA HIS A 34 13.33 7.61 -32.34
C HIS A 34 14.18 6.35 -32.17
N ILE A 35 13.60 5.15 -32.27
CA ILE A 35 14.38 3.92 -32.26
C ILE A 35 15.09 3.78 -33.59
N ILE A 36 16.42 3.78 -33.56
CA ILE A 36 17.29 3.48 -34.71
C ILE A 36 16.75 2.20 -35.36
N LYS A 37 16.52 2.20 -36.66
CA LYS A 37 16.03 1.11 -37.51
C LYS A 37 16.91 -0.13 -37.39
N ALA A 38 16.86 -0.81 -36.23
CA ALA A 38 17.43 -2.14 -36.07
C ALA A 38 16.48 -3.18 -36.69
N PRO A 39 17.00 -4.23 -37.33
CA PRO A 39 16.19 -5.20 -38.10
C PRO A 39 15.12 -5.92 -37.35
N ASN A 40 14.98 -5.81 -36.02
CA ASN A 40 14.00 -6.50 -35.14
C ASN A 40 13.41 -5.59 -34.07
N SER A 41 13.26 -4.30 -34.31
CA SER A 41 12.80 -3.34 -33.30
C SER A 41 11.38 -3.60 -32.78
N SER A 42 10.48 -4.14 -33.61
CA SER A 42 9.12 -4.50 -33.21
C SER A 42 9.08 -5.76 -32.31
N GLU A 43 9.93 -6.75 -32.59
CA GLU A 43 10.08 -7.95 -31.77
C GLU A 43 10.74 -7.60 -30.42
N GLY A 44 11.75 -6.75 -30.43
CA GLY A 44 12.41 -6.26 -29.22
C GLY A 44 11.44 -5.53 -28.27
N LEU A 45 10.56 -4.68 -28.79
CA LEU A 45 9.55 -4.01 -27.99
C LEU A 45 8.52 -5.01 -27.41
N GLY A 46 8.13 -6.03 -28.20
CA GLY A 46 7.25 -7.11 -27.72
C GLY A 46 7.86 -7.90 -26.57
N VAL A 47 9.14 -8.25 -26.66
CA VAL A 47 9.87 -8.89 -25.55
C VAL A 47 9.92 -8.02 -24.32
N TYR A 48 10.19 -6.72 -24.49
CA TYR A 48 10.24 -5.78 -23.36
C TYR A 48 8.88 -5.63 -22.67
N ARG A 49 7.80 -5.52 -23.44
CA ARG A 49 6.41 -5.51 -22.89
C ARG A 49 6.09 -6.76 -22.11
N ASN A 50 6.44 -7.93 -22.64
CA ASN A 50 6.18 -9.20 -21.95
C ASN A 50 6.97 -9.31 -20.64
N ASN A 51 8.25 -8.89 -20.65
CA ASN A 51 9.07 -8.87 -19.45
C ASN A 51 8.52 -7.87 -18.41
N PHE A 52 8.11 -6.70 -18.85
CA PHE A 52 7.52 -5.68 -17.97
C PHE A 52 6.21 -6.16 -17.34
N LEU A 53 5.30 -6.74 -18.13
CA LEU A 53 4.09 -7.35 -17.64
C LEU A 53 4.39 -8.52 -16.68
N GLY A 54 5.33 -9.37 -17.03
CA GLY A 54 5.77 -10.50 -16.19
C GLY A 54 6.29 -10.04 -14.83
N ALA A 55 7.12 -8.98 -14.80
CA ALA A 55 7.61 -8.40 -13.56
C ALA A 55 6.47 -7.86 -12.68
N ARG A 56 5.52 -7.13 -13.26
CA ARG A 56 4.35 -6.60 -12.53
C ARG A 56 3.46 -7.71 -11.97
N LEU A 57 3.21 -8.76 -12.75
CA LEU A 57 2.47 -9.94 -12.28
C LEU A 57 3.21 -10.63 -11.14
N GLY A 58 4.54 -10.78 -11.25
CA GLY A 58 5.37 -11.34 -10.19
C GLY A 58 5.29 -10.54 -8.89
N VAL A 59 5.30 -9.21 -8.96
CA VAL A 59 5.12 -8.35 -7.78
C VAL A 59 3.76 -8.59 -7.12
N LEU A 60 2.67 -8.68 -7.90
CA LEU A 60 1.34 -8.94 -7.33
C LEU A 60 1.26 -10.31 -6.66
N LEU A 61 1.83 -11.37 -7.27
CA LEU A 61 1.87 -12.70 -6.64
C LEU A 61 2.66 -12.70 -5.32
N GLN A 62 3.76 -11.95 -5.26
CA GLN A 62 4.57 -11.80 -4.04
C GLN A 62 3.88 -10.95 -2.98
N THR A 63 3.12 -9.94 -3.39
CA THR A 63 2.38 -9.07 -2.46
C THR A 63 1.21 -9.79 -1.80
N PHE A 64 0.59 -10.76 -2.51
CA PHE A 64 -0.65 -11.42 -2.09
C PHE A 64 -0.51 -12.94 -1.91
N PRO A 65 0.39 -13.44 -1.04
CA PRO A 65 0.65 -14.87 -0.88
C PRO A 65 -0.52 -15.65 -0.28
N ARG A 66 -1.39 -15.03 0.53
CA ARG A 66 -2.60 -15.67 1.06
C ARG A 66 -3.67 -15.83 -0.01
N LEU A 67 -3.85 -14.77 -0.82
CA LEU A 67 -4.72 -14.86 -2.00
C LEU A 67 -4.21 -15.92 -2.99
N LEU A 68 -2.90 -16.01 -3.19
CA LEU A 68 -2.29 -17.05 -4.02
C LEU A 68 -2.62 -18.45 -3.48
N SER A 69 -2.47 -18.68 -2.17
CA SER A 69 -2.79 -19.95 -1.53
C SER A 69 -4.28 -20.30 -1.61
N LEU A 70 -5.15 -19.29 -1.53
CA LEU A 70 -6.61 -19.45 -1.51
C LEU A 70 -7.19 -19.70 -2.91
N LEU A 71 -6.79 -18.85 -3.87
CA LEU A 71 -7.39 -18.80 -5.21
C LEU A 71 -6.65 -19.68 -6.24
N GLY A 72 -5.40 -20.04 -5.94
CA GLY A 72 -4.49 -20.67 -6.88
C GLY A 72 -3.85 -19.66 -7.85
N GLU A 73 -2.71 -20.07 -8.41
CA GLU A 73 -1.89 -19.20 -9.25
C GLU A 73 -2.60 -18.74 -10.52
N ASP A 74 -3.24 -19.65 -11.23
CA ASP A 74 -3.90 -19.34 -12.51
C ASP A 74 -5.01 -18.32 -12.35
N TYR A 75 -5.84 -18.45 -11.31
CA TYR A 75 -6.93 -17.53 -11.06
C TYR A 75 -6.40 -16.15 -10.61
N LEU A 76 -5.43 -16.13 -9.70
CA LEU A 76 -4.82 -14.88 -9.25
C LEU A 76 -4.11 -14.16 -10.40
N LEU A 77 -3.44 -14.89 -11.32
CA LEU A 77 -2.85 -14.31 -12.53
C LEU A 77 -3.91 -13.70 -13.45
N GLN A 78 -5.07 -14.35 -13.64
CA GLN A 78 -6.17 -13.77 -14.43
C GLN A 78 -6.69 -12.48 -13.79
N CYS A 79 -6.93 -12.49 -12.47
CA CYS A 79 -7.33 -11.30 -11.72
C CYS A 79 -6.29 -10.18 -11.85
N SER A 80 -5.00 -10.53 -11.71
CA SER A 80 -3.90 -9.57 -11.79
C SER A 80 -3.77 -8.94 -13.18
N ARG A 81 -3.93 -9.72 -14.25
CA ARG A 81 -3.92 -9.18 -15.62
C ARG A 81 -5.07 -8.21 -15.86
N ARG A 82 -6.28 -8.58 -15.41
CA ARG A 82 -7.44 -7.69 -15.50
C ARG A 82 -7.23 -6.42 -14.67
N PHE A 83 -6.72 -6.55 -13.44
CA PHE A 83 -6.36 -5.41 -12.60
C PHE A 83 -5.39 -4.47 -13.30
N LEU A 84 -4.32 -4.98 -13.88
CA LEU A 84 -3.32 -4.17 -14.58
C LEU A 84 -3.88 -3.47 -15.82
N SER A 85 -4.91 -4.03 -16.45
CA SER A 85 -5.63 -3.41 -17.57
C SER A 85 -6.57 -2.30 -17.08
N ASP A 86 -7.32 -2.54 -15.99
CA ASP A 86 -8.33 -1.62 -15.48
C ASP A 86 -7.72 -0.46 -14.67
N TYR A 87 -6.53 -0.66 -14.12
CA TYR A 87 -5.78 0.28 -13.28
C TYR A 87 -4.34 0.44 -13.80
N PRO A 88 -4.15 1.11 -14.93
CA PRO A 88 -2.81 1.41 -15.42
C PRO A 88 -2.05 2.22 -14.36
N LEU A 89 -0.73 2.00 -14.28
CA LEU A 89 0.12 2.83 -13.42
C LEU A 89 0.08 4.27 -13.93
N ASP A 90 -0.13 5.20 -13.03
CA ASP A 90 0.16 6.60 -13.33
C ASP A 90 1.64 6.70 -13.71
N ALA A 91 1.93 7.26 -14.87
CA ALA A 91 3.30 7.45 -15.39
C ALA A 91 4.20 8.25 -14.42
N THR A 92 3.61 8.84 -13.38
CA THR A 92 4.29 9.59 -12.31
C THR A 92 4.64 8.75 -11.09
N SER A 93 4.15 7.51 -10.99
CA SER A 93 4.38 6.61 -9.84
C SER A 93 5.21 5.39 -10.26
N ASP A 94 6.50 5.59 -10.49
CA ASP A 94 7.46 4.54 -10.88
C ASP A 94 7.75 3.51 -9.78
N ASN A 95 7.10 3.61 -8.63
CA ASN A 95 7.39 2.72 -7.51
C ASN A 95 6.55 1.44 -7.56
N MET A 96 7.17 0.35 -7.99
CA MET A 96 6.57 -0.99 -8.04
C MET A 96 5.99 -1.44 -6.69
N ASN A 97 6.48 -0.87 -5.58
CA ASN A 97 5.94 -1.16 -4.24
C ASN A 97 4.50 -0.66 -4.03
N HIS A 98 4.04 0.27 -4.87
CA HIS A 98 2.66 0.77 -4.83
C HIS A 98 1.69 0.03 -5.76
N LEU A 99 2.20 -0.88 -6.59
CA LEU A 99 1.42 -1.55 -7.63
C LEU A 99 0.14 -2.21 -7.11
N GLY A 100 0.20 -2.87 -5.96
CA GLY A 100 -0.93 -3.59 -5.35
C GLY A 100 -1.91 -2.72 -4.55
N ARG A 101 -1.69 -1.40 -4.43
CA ARG A 101 -2.47 -0.53 -3.53
C ARG A 101 -3.97 -0.57 -3.78
N ARG A 102 -4.39 -0.61 -5.03
CA ARG A 102 -5.81 -0.60 -5.44
C ARG A 102 -6.38 -2.00 -5.67
N PHE A 103 -5.58 -3.04 -5.50
CA PHE A 103 -6.02 -4.41 -5.72
C PHE A 103 -7.16 -4.85 -4.78
N PRO A 104 -7.20 -4.45 -3.49
CA PRO A 104 -8.36 -4.72 -2.62
C PRO A 104 -9.67 -4.10 -3.13
N GLU A 105 -9.60 -2.87 -3.66
CA GLU A 105 -10.77 -2.20 -4.27
C GLU A 105 -11.25 -2.94 -5.52
N PHE A 106 -10.31 -3.34 -6.37
CA PHE A 106 -10.59 -4.14 -7.56
C PHE A 106 -11.27 -5.47 -7.19
N LEU A 107 -10.75 -6.20 -6.21
CA LEU A 107 -11.35 -7.47 -5.75
C LEU A 107 -12.75 -7.28 -5.19
N ARG A 108 -13.01 -6.19 -4.48
CA ARG A 108 -14.37 -5.88 -4.00
C ARG A 108 -15.36 -5.69 -5.15
N LYS A 109 -14.96 -4.99 -6.21
CA LYS A 109 -15.78 -4.84 -7.44
C LYS A 109 -15.95 -6.17 -8.14
N LEU A 110 -14.87 -6.93 -8.28
CA LEU A 110 -14.89 -8.23 -8.96
C LEU A 110 -15.80 -9.24 -8.23
N ALA A 111 -15.86 -9.23 -6.90
CA ALA A 111 -16.72 -10.11 -6.11
C ALA A 111 -18.22 -9.85 -6.33
N VAL A 112 -18.60 -8.65 -6.76
CA VAL A 112 -19.98 -8.35 -7.17
C VAL A 112 -20.31 -8.96 -8.55
N GLU A 113 -19.31 -9.02 -9.44
CA GLU A 113 -19.47 -9.56 -10.79
C GLU A 113 -19.37 -11.09 -10.85
N LYS A 114 -18.60 -11.67 -9.94
CA LYS A 114 -18.21 -13.08 -9.96
C LYS A 114 -18.82 -13.83 -8.79
N THR A 115 -19.84 -14.66 -9.07
CA THR A 115 -20.57 -15.43 -8.06
C THR A 115 -19.69 -16.39 -7.27
N GLU A 116 -18.65 -16.94 -7.89
CA GLU A 116 -17.68 -17.83 -7.23
C GLU A 116 -16.89 -17.15 -6.10
N LEU A 117 -16.71 -15.82 -6.17
CA LEU A 117 -16.06 -15.05 -5.10
C LEU A 117 -17.01 -14.66 -3.98
N SER A 118 -18.32 -14.82 -4.15
CA SER A 118 -19.30 -14.51 -3.09
C SER A 118 -19.13 -15.39 -1.83
N SER A 119 -18.51 -16.55 -1.97
CA SER A 119 -18.15 -17.43 -0.87
C SER A 119 -17.02 -16.88 0.02
N TYR A 120 -16.34 -15.82 -0.43
CA TYR A 120 -15.22 -15.20 0.27
C TYR A 120 -15.48 -13.69 0.49
N PRO A 121 -16.51 -13.30 1.25
CA PRO A 121 -16.89 -11.89 1.41
C PRO A 121 -15.79 -11.02 2.06
N TRP A 122 -14.85 -11.64 2.74
CA TRP A 122 -13.68 -11.05 3.39
C TRP A 122 -12.44 -10.94 2.46
N LEU A 123 -12.54 -11.37 1.21
CA LEU A 123 -11.39 -11.45 0.28
C LEU A 123 -10.70 -10.09 0.08
N ALA A 124 -11.48 -9.02 -0.05
CA ALA A 124 -10.94 -7.67 -0.23
C ALA A 124 -10.23 -7.16 1.05
N ASP A 125 -10.72 -7.55 2.23
CA ASP A 125 -10.09 -7.18 3.50
C ASP A 125 -8.80 -7.97 3.72
N LEU A 126 -8.76 -9.24 3.31
CA LEU A 126 -7.52 -10.02 3.28
C LEU A 126 -6.48 -9.39 2.35
N ALA A 127 -6.88 -8.99 1.15
CA ALA A 127 -5.99 -8.27 0.25
C ALA A 127 -5.48 -6.96 0.86
N LYS A 128 -6.34 -6.22 1.57
CA LYS A 128 -5.96 -5.00 2.29
C LYS A 128 -4.90 -5.29 3.36
N LEU A 129 -5.04 -6.38 4.11
CA LEU A 129 -4.06 -6.82 5.10
C LEU A 129 -2.71 -7.17 4.47
N GLU A 130 -2.71 -7.94 3.39
CA GLU A 130 -1.49 -8.33 2.69
C GLU A 130 -0.77 -7.12 2.10
N TYR A 131 -1.53 -6.21 1.45
CA TYR A 131 -0.94 -4.97 0.94
C TYR A 131 -0.39 -4.08 2.05
N ALA A 132 -1.07 -3.96 3.19
CA ALA A 132 -0.58 -3.19 4.33
C ALA A 132 0.75 -3.75 4.88
N ARG A 133 0.90 -5.08 4.94
CA ARG A 133 2.17 -5.74 5.29
C ARG A 133 3.28 -5.44 4.29
N HIS A 134 2.96 -5.51 3.01
CA HIS A 134 3.90 -5.17 1.93
C HIS A 134 4.33 -3.70 2.05
N ALA A 135 3.38 -2.77 2.21
CA ALA A 135 3.67 -1.35 2.37
C ALA A 135 4.51 -1.07 3.63
N ALA A 136 4.20 -1.71 4.75
CA ALA A 136 4.97 -1.58 5.99
C ALA A 136 6.42 -2.07 5.84
N TYR A 137 6.63 -3.15 5.07
CA TYR A 137 7.98 -3.67 4.81
C TYR A 137 8.85 -2.67 4.04
N TYR A 138 8.28 -2.01 3.03
CA TYR A 138 9.00 -1.05 2.17
C TYR A 138 8.89 0.41 2.64
N ALA A 139 8.21 0.66 3.76
CA ALA A 139 8.13 2.00 4.32
C ALA A 139 9.53 2.55 4.68
N PRO A 140 9.75 3.87 4.55
CA PRO A 140 10.97 4.49 5.03
C PRO A 140 11.23 4.16 6.50
N ASP A 141 12.50 4.16 6.90
CA ASP A 141 12.86 4.01 8.32
C ASP A 141 12.50 5.28 9.09
N ASP A 142 12.03 5.09 10.30
CA ASP A 142 11.68 6.17 11.21
C ASP A 142 12.88 6.54 12.10
N SER A 143 12.89 7.80 12.55
CA SER A 143 13.73 8.20 13.69
C SER A 143 13.17 7.64 14.99
N SER A 144 14.01 7.45 16.00
CA SER A 144 13.52 7.18 17.35
C SER A 144 12.91 8.44 17.97
N PHE A 145 11.88 8.27 18.81
CA PHE A 145 11.26 9.38 19.54
C PHE A 145 12.28 10.09 20.42
N ASP A 146 12.46 11.40 20.26
CA ASP A 146 13.35 12.20 21.07
C ASP A 146 12.65 12.70 22.34
N PHE A 147 12.79 11.95 23.43
CA PHE A 147 12.21 12.30 24.72
C PHE A 147 12.79 13.58 25.31
N LYS A 148 14.07 13.87 25.03
CA LYS A 148 14.72 15.06 25.57
C LYS A 148 14.16 16.31 24.94
N GLU A 149 14.11 16.34 23.61
CA GLU A 149 13.49 17.45 22.86
C GLU A 149 12.02 17.62 23.25
N PHE A 150 11.27 16.50 23.38
CA PHE A 150 9.87 16.54 23.81
C PHE A 150 9.68 17.15 25.20
N GLN A 151 10.55 16.86 26.16
CA GLN A 151 10.53 17.46 27.51
C GLN A 151 10.88 18.93 27.49
N GLU A 152 11.77 19.38 26.60
CA GLU A 152 12.19 20.77 26.46
C GLU A 152 11.08 21.67 25.93
N LEU A 153 10.00 21.11 25.31
CA LEU A 153 8.82 21.87 24.87
C LEU A 153 8.09 22.56 26.03
N GLY A 154 8.24 22.07 27.27
CA GLY A 154 7.75 22.68 28.52
C GLY A 154 6.23 22.67 28.65
N ASN A 155 5.51 23.38 27.81
CA ASN A 155 4.05 23.36 27.73
C ASN A 155 3.62 22.60 26.45
N LEU A 156 2.86 21.53 26.61
CA LEU A 156 2.18 20.83 25.51
C LEU A 156 1.04 21.75 25.01
N GLY A 157 1.38 22.75 24.18
CA GLY A 157 0.42 23.66 23.57
C GLY A 157 -0.40 22.97 22.46
N GLU A 158 -1.36 23.71 21.93
CA GLU A 158 -2.22 23.24 20.82
C GLU A 158 -1.43 22.90 19.56
N ASP A 159 -0.23 23.42 19.40
CA ASP A 159 0.63 23.28 18.22
C ASP A 159 1.59 22.08 18.26
N VAL A 160 1.41 21.12 19.15
CA VAL A 160 2.20 19.88 19.19
C VAL A 160 1.40 18.75 18.58
N TYR A 161 2.00 18.08 17.58
CA TYR A 161 1.40 16.98 16.83
C TYR A 161 2.30 15.74 16.91
N LEU A 162 1.75 14.61 17.35
CA LEU A 162 2.48 13.35 17.33
C LEU A 162 2.59 12.81 15.90
N GLN A 163 3.64 12.03 15.64
CA GLN A 163 3.91 11.39 14.37
C GLN A 163 3.96 9.87 14.56
N THR A 164 3.15 9.17 13.77
CA THR A 164 3.21 7.70 13.73
C THR A 164 4.37 7.22 12.85
N SER A 165 4.81 6.00 13.10
CA SER A 165 5.73 5.31 12.19
C SER A 165 5.19 5.28 10.75
N ASN A 166 6.08 5.48 9.78
CA ASN A 166 5.78 5.33 8.35
C ASN A 166 5.27 3.92 7.99
N SER A 167 5.63 2.93 8.78
CA SER A 167 5.23 1.54 8.60
C SER A 167 3.88 1.21 9.26
N LEU A 168 3.31 2.13 10.06
CA LEU A 168 2.06 1.88 10.77
C LEU A 168 0.87 1.91 9.83
N ALA A 169 0.07 0.86 9.85
CA ALA A 169 -1.22 0.81 9.17
C ALA A 169 -2.30 0.23 10.09
N LEU A 170 -3.49 0.80 9.99
CA LEU A 170 -4.65 0.37 10.75
C LEU A 170 -5.73 -0.16 9.81
N ILE A 171 -6.30 -1.31 10.13
CA ILE A 171 -7.39 -1.93 9.36
C ILE A 171 -8.55 -2.21 10.30
N LYS A 172 -9.70 -1.64 9.99
CA LYS A 172 -10.98 -1.92 10.62
C LYS A 172 -11.77 -2.85 9.70
N CYS A 173 -12.19 -4.01 10.19
CA CYS A 173 -12.89 -5.02 9.39
C CYS A 173 -14.00 -5.72 10.18
N GLU A 174 -14.98 -6.27 9.46
CA GLU A 174 -16.13 -6.99 10.02
C GLU A 174 -15.91 -8.52 10.11
N TRP A 175 -14.69 -8.97 9.88
CA TRP A 175 -14.34 -10.38 9.80
C TRP A 175 -13.19 -10.69 10.75
N PRO A 176 -13.08 -11.92 11.28
CA PRO A 176 -11.95 -12.36 12.11
C PRO A 176 -10.68 -12.51 11.25
N LEU A 177 -10.23 -11.40 10.67
CA LEU A 177 -9.21 -11.36 9.61
C LEU A 177 -7.86 -11.87 10.09
N TYR A 178 -7.51 -11.67 11.36
CA TYR A 178 -6.29 -12.21 11.94
C TYR A 178 -6.33 -13.75 11.98
N GLN A 179 -7.45 -14.32 12.41
CA GLN A 179 -7.64 -15.77 12.42
C GLN A 179 -7.68 -16.35 11.00
N LEU A 180 -8.41 -15.70 10.09
CA LEU A 180 -8.45 -16.05 8.67
C LEU A 180 -7.06 -16.14 8.04
N ASP A 181 -6.20 -15.16 8.28
CA ASP A 181 -4.83 -15.15 7.79
C ASP A 181 -4.02 -16.34 8.32
N CYS A 182 -4.15 -16.64 9.63
CA CYS A 182 -3.49 -17.79 10.25
C CYS A 182 -3.99 -19.13 9.69
N ASP A 183 -5.29 -19.26 9.48
CA ASP A 183 -5.90 -20.48 8.97
C ASP A 183 -5.48 -20.74 7.51
N ILE A 184 -5.50 -19.71 6.66
CA ILE A 184 -5.03 -19.81 5.29
C ILE A 184 -3.54 -20.18 5.26
N ALA A 185 -2.73 -19.55 6.12
CA ALA A 185 -1.29 -19.86 6.24
C ALA A 185 -1.03 -21.32 6.61
N SER A 186 -1.93 -21.92 7.40
CA SER A 186 -1.84 -23.29 7.90
C SER A 186 -2.54 -24.31 7.00
N GLY A 187 -3.17 -23.88 5.90
CA GLY A 187 -3.98 -24.72 5.03
C GLY A 187 -5.28 -25.22 5.68
N LYS A 188 -5.75 -24.55 6.74
CA LYS A 188 -6.94 -24.92 7.53
C LYS A 188 -8.09 -23.95 7.26
N ILE A 189 -8.52 -23.84 6.03
CA ILE A 189 -9.61 -22.94 5.68
C ILE A 189 -10.94 -23.55 6.12
N HIS A 190 -11.70 -22.83 6.94
CA HIS A 190 -13.05 -23.20 7.33
C HIS A 190 -14.08 -22.57 6.37
N ALA A 191 -15.19 -23.29 6.13
CA ALA A 191 -16.21 -22.81 5.20
C ALA A 191 -16.99 -21.59 5.76
N ASP A 192 -17.16 -21.53 7.09
CA ASP A 192 -18.05 -20.58 7.76
C ASP A 192 -17.28 -19.74 8.79
N TYR A 193 -16.83 -18.54 8.35
CA TYR A 193 -16.43 -17.50 9.28
C TYR A 193 -17.62 -16.60 9.59
N SER A 194 -17.97 -16.44 10.85
CA SER A 194 -18.95 -15.45 11.28
C SER A 194 -18.32 -14.06 11.35
N LYS A 195 -19.15 -13.03 11.13
CA LYS A 195 -18.72 -11.65 11.27
C LYS A 195 -18.29 -11.36 12.70
N GLU A 196 -17.13 -10.78 12.85
CA GLU A 196 -16.55 -10.33 14.12
C GLU A 196 -15.76 -9.06 13.86
N TRP A 197 -16.16 -7.96 14.48
CA TRP A 197 -15.46 -6.70 14.36
C TRP A 197 -14.05 -6.79 14.96
N GLN A 198 -13.07 -6.45 14.16
CA GLN A 198 -11.68 -6.40 14.57
C GLN A 198 -11.01 -5.13 14.10
N VAL A 199 -10.09 -4.65 14.90
CA VAL A 199 -9.11 -3.65 14.51
C VAL A 199 -7.73 -4.28 14.51
N ILE A 200 -7.06 -4.17 13.38
CA ILE A 200 -5.74 -4.75 13.15
C ILE A 200 -4.74 -3.62 12.98
N CYS A 201 -3.66 -3.71 13.72
CA CYS A 201 -2.48 -2.85 13.61
C CYS A 201 -1.36 -3.64 12.92
N ILE A 202 -0.81 -3.06 11.86
CA ILE A 202 0.35 -3.56 11.14
C ILE A 202 1.48 -2.56 11.37
N PHE A 203 2.67 -3.05 11.69
CA PHE A 203 3.84 -2.22 11.90
C PHE A 203 5.12 -3.01 11.64
N ARG A 204 6.22 -2.30 11.40
CA ARG A 204 7.52 -2.91 11.23
C ARG A 204 8.39 -2.64 12.46
N GLU A 205 8.96 -3.69 13.02
CA GLU A 205 10.03 -3.61 13.99
C GLU A 205 11.31 -4.12 13.36
N LYS A 206 12.30 -3.24 13.18
CA LYS A 206 13.54 -3.51 12.46
C LYS A 206 13.26 -4.01 11.04
N PHE A 207 13.45 -5.31 10.78
CA PHE A 207 13.27 -5.94 9.48
C PHE A 207 12.03 -6.86 9.42
N SER A 208 11.25 -6.91 10.50
CA SER A 208 10.09 -7.81 10.61
C SER A 208 8.78 -7.02 10.66
N VAL A 209 7.84 -7.40 9.81
CA VAL A 209 6.49 -6.83 9.85
C VAL A 209 5.64 -7.67 10.80
N HIS A 210 5.01 -6.97 11.74
CA HIS A 210 4.14 -7.54 12.74
C HIS A 210 2.68 -7.18 12.47
N THR A 211 1.79 -8.04 12.89
CA THR A 211 0.34 -7.85 12.82
C THR A 211 -0.24 -8.22 14.16
N SER A 212 -1.03 -7.34 14.76
CA SER A 212 -1.72 -7.59 16.01
C SER A 212 -3.13 -7.02 16.00
N THR A 213 -4.02 -7.61 16.76
CA THR A 213 -5.31 -7.00 17.08
C THR A 213 -5.10 -5.95 18.17
N ILE A 214 -5.84 -4.84 18.09
CA ILE A 214 -5.84 -3.76 19.07
C ILE A 214 -7.28 -3.46 19.48
N SER A 215 -7.46 -2.79 20.63
CA SER A 215 -8.77 -2.38 21.08
C SER A 215 -9.31 -1.19 20.27
N GLU A 216 -10.61 -0.93 20.38
CA GLU A 216 -11.26 0.22 19.72
C GLU A 216 -10.66 1.53 20.24
N GLU A 217 -10.38 1.61 21.55
CA GLU A 217 -9.80 2.80 22.19
C GLU A 217 -8.36 3.04 21.71
N GLU A 218 -7.55 1.98 21.55
CA GLU A 218 -6.21 2.08 20.97
C GLU A 218 -6.28 2.56 19.50
N PHE A 219 -7.27 2.05 18.76
CA PHE A 219 -7.51 2.48 17.38
C PHE A 219 -7.87 3.96 17.30
N GLU A 220 -8.84 4.42 18.09
CA GLU A 220 -9.28 5.83 18.08
C GLU A 220 -8.14 6.78 18.39
N LEU A 221 -7.28 6.43 19.36
CA LEU A 221 -6.11 7.20 19.71
C LEU A 221 -5.09 7.28 18.56
N LEU A 222 -4.76 6.13 17.96
CA LEU A 222 -3.84 6.07 16.81
C LEU A 222 -4.42 6.76 15.57
N GLU A 223 -5.72 6.60 15.33
CA GLU A 223 -6.41 7.26 14.22
C GLU A 223 -6.42 8.79 14.40
N GLY A 224 -6.60 9.27 15.63
CA GLY A 224 -6.48 10.69 15.97
C GLY A 224 -5.10 11.25 15.62
N ILE A 225 -4.03 10.51 15.96
CA ILE A 225 -2.65 10.88 15.59
C ILE A 225 -2.48 10.89 14.08
N LEU A 226 -2.96 9.86 13.38
CA LEU A 226 -2.89 9.77 11.91
C LEU A 226 -3.66 10.88 11.20
N LYS A 227 -4.78 11.32 11.77
CA LYS A 227 -5.55 12.47 11.29
C LYS A 227 -4.90 13.83 11.62
N GLY A 228 -3.80 13.81 12.39
CA GLY A 228 -3.06 14.98 12.79
C GLY A 228 -3.80 15.84 13.81
N LEU A 229 -4.48 15.25 14.77
CA LEU A 229 -5.02 15.99 15.91
C LEU A 229 -3.86 16.56 16.74
N GLY A 230 -3.99 17.84 17.14
CA GLY A 230 -3.06 18.44 18.10
C GLY A 230 -3.12 17.73 19.44
N MET A 231 -2.02 17.76 20.18
CA MET A 231 -1.86 17.02 21.45
C MET A 231 -3.01 17.29 22.42
N MET A 232 -3.44 18.53 22.61
CA MET A 232 -4.51 18.86 23.54
C MET A 232 -5.85 18.24 23.12
N ALA A 233 -6.23 18.38 21.85
CA ALA A 233 -7.45 17.78 21.32
C ALA A 233 -7.39 16.23 21.38
N LEU A 234 -6.22 15.65 21.10
CA LEU A 234 -6.01 14.21 21.21
C LEU A 234 -6.20 13.71 22.63
N LEU A 235 -5.63 14.42 23.64
CA LEU A 235 -5.77 14.04 25.06
C LEU A 235 -7.21 14.20 25.56
N GLU A 236 -7.90 15.25 25.13
CA GLU A 236 -9.31 15.49 25.45
C GLU A 236 -10.21 14.39 24.87
N GLN A 237 -10.02 14.05 23.60
CA GLN A 237 -10.78 12.98 22.92
C GLN A 237 -10.49 11.61 23.52
N ALA A 238 -9.22 11.30 23.79
CA ALA A 238 -8.78 9.99 24.27
C ALA A 238 -9.12 9.73 25.73
N GLY A 239 -9.20 10.79 26.57
CA GLY A 239 -9.46 10.62 28.00
C GLY A 239 -8.51 9.64 28.68
N GLU A 240 -9.07 8.58 29.30
CA GLU A 240 -8.27 7.52 29.96
C GLU A 240 -7.35 6.75 29.00
N SER A 241 -7.73 6.63 27.74
CA SER A 241 -6.94 5.91 26.72
C SER A 241 -5.62 6.60 26.38
N ALA A 242 -5.49 7.90 26.70
CA ALA A 242 -4.25 8.63 26.56
C ALA A 242 -3.06 7.99 27.34
N LYS A 243 -3.36 7.20 28.37
CA LYS A 243 -2.36 6.42 29.14
C LYS A 243 -1.63 5.37 28.28
N GLN A 244 -2.14 5.04 27.10
CA GLN A 244 -1.50 4.14 26.13
C GLN A 244 -0.37 4.80 25.34
N LEU A 245 -0.29 6.14 25.27
CA LEU A 245 0.71 6.85 24.49
C LEU A 245 2.16 6.43 24.79
N PRO A 246 2.59 6.29 26.06
CA PRO A 246 3.94 5.80 26.37
C PRO A 246 4.21 4.39 25.83
N ILE A 247 3.19 3.52 25.81
CA ILE A 247 3.28 2.17 25.26
C ILE A 247 3.43 2.24 23.74
N PHE A 248 2.71 3.11 23.05
CA PHE A 248 2.81 3.29 21.61
C PHE A 248 4.18 3.84 21.18
N ILE A 249 4.77 4.75 21.98
CA ILE A 249 6.14 5.22 21.78
C ILE A 249 7.13 4.08 21.99
N GLN A 250 6.99 3.29 23.06
CA GLN A 250 7.85 2.15 23.34
C GLN A 250 7.78 1.07 22.24
N LYS A 251 6.60 0.84 21.67
CA LYS A 251 6.40 -0.09 20.54
C LYS A 251 6.89 0.50 19.20
N GLY A 252 7.30 1.77 19.16
CA GLY A 252 7.67 2.46 17.94
C GLY A 252 6.48 2.78 17.01
N TRP A 253 5.25 2.70 17.50
CA TRP A 253 4.05 3.09 16.73
C TRP A 253 3.95 4.61 16.61
N VAL A 254 4.43 5.32 17.63
CA VAL A 254 4.65 6.76 17.63
C VAL A 254 6.15 6.98 17.69
N CYS A 255 6.71 7.60 16.67
CA CYS A 255 8.15 7.72 16.45
C CYS A 255 8.67 9.15 16.53
N GLY A 256 7.78 10.16 16.64
CA GLY A 256 8.18 11.56 16.69
C GLY A 256 7.03 12.50 17.00
N PHE A 257 7.37 13.77 16.94
CA PHE A 257 6.42 14.87 17.06
C PHE A 257 6.90 16.05 16.22
N ARG A 258 6.01 17.01 15.99
CA ARG A 258 6.34 18.28 15.37
C ARG A 258 5.62 19.42 16.08
N GLN A 259 6.19 20.61 16.01
CA GLN A 259 5.55 21.88 16.41
C GLN A 259 5.13 22.66 15.15
N GLY A 260 4.08 23.46 15.26
CA GLY A 260 3.62 24.36 14.23
C GLY A 260 2.32 23.93 13.56
N PRO A 261 1.81 24.71 12.59
CA PRO A 261 0.53 24.47 11.96
C PRO A 261 0.47 23.07 11.29
N HIS A 262 -0.73 22.53 11.16
CA HIS A 262 -0.97 21.25 10.51
C HIS A 262 -0.40 21.26 9.08
N ALA A 263 0.20 20.13 8.64
CA ALA A 263 0.79 20.02 7.30
C ALA A 263 -0.20 20.21 6.14
N ASN A 264 -1.52 20.15 6.43
CA ASN A 264 -2.59 20.39 5.46
C ASN A 264 -3.06 21.86 5.39
N ASP A 265 -2.47 22.77 6.19
CA ASP A 265 -2.81 24.19 6.25
C ASP A 265 -1.85 25.08 5.41
N ILE A 266 -0.99 24.45 4.57
CA ILE A 266 -0.04 25.14 3.69
C ILE A 266 -0.36 24.84 2.21
#